data_d6f78046066ee92ae674306b383ce079
#
_entry.id   d6f78046066ee92ae674306b383ce079
#
_cell.length_a   1.000
_cell.length_b   1.000
_cell.length_c   1.000
_cell.angle_alpha   90.00
_cell.angle_beta   90.00
_cell.angle_gamma   90.00
#
_symmetry.space_group_name_H-M   'P 1'
#
loop_
_entity.id
_entity.type
_entity.pdbx_description
1 polymer ?
#
loop_
_entity_poly.entity_id
_entity_poly.type
_entity_poly.pdbx_seq_one_letter_code
_entity_poly.pdbx_strand_id
1 'polypeptide(L)'
;MMKTFPAIALFVLLGAGCSPSPQSTSDNNRSADRLQAVQHPDKAVVSPEQVASDIVGRVVRVSDLSGNADPTEWTFESKEFRHVDILESKTLGNIQTVVVFVTTRNNPVADEEQVQVSGKLQLVYERKGSKWVLTKIQNVNFRYSVGVAT
;
A
#
# COMPACT_ATOMS: atom_id res chain seq x y z
N MET A 1 40.52 -20.95 3.19
CA MET A 1 39.88 -21.64 2.05
C MET A 1 39.28 -20.56 1.16
N MET A 2 40.02 -20.23 0.09
CA MET A 2 39.65 -19.23 -0.91
C MET A 2 38.80 -19.91 -1.96
N LYS A 3 37.60 -19.34 -2.28
CA LYS A 3 36.79 -19.75 -3.41
C LYS A 3 36.85 -18.66 -4.47
N THR A 4 37.48 -19.05 -5.58
CA THR A 4 37.64 -18.32 -6.85
C THR A 4 36.32 -18.14 -7.58
N PHE A 5 36.08 -16.91 -8.09
CA PHE A 5 34.98 -16.60 -9.03
C PHE A 5 35.48 -16.75 -10.47
N PRO A 6 34.70 -17.33 -11.38
CA PRO A 6 35.01 -17.29 -12.82
C PRO A 6 34.43 -16.01 -13.45
N ALA A 7 35.26 -15.40 -14.28
CA ALA A 7 34.93 -14.31 -15.19
C ALA A 7 34.03 -14.83 -16.33
N ILE A 8 33.02 -14.07 -16.70
CA ILE A 8 32.19 -14.30 -17.89
C ILE A 8 32.44 -13.18 -18.89
N ALA A 9 32.76 -13.62 -20.09
CA ALA A 9 33.23 -12.86 -21.22
C ALA A 9 32.17 -11.93 -21.85
N LEU A 10 32.66 -10.79 -22.25
CA LEU A 10 32.01 -9.75 -23.05
C LEU A 10 31.94 -10.20 -24.53
N PHE A 11 30.72 -10.29 -25.11
CA PHE A 11 30.54 -10.42 -26.55
C PHE A 11 30.06 -9.07 -27.12
N VAL A 12 30.96 -8.45 -27.90
CA VAL A 12 30.67 -7.30 -28.75
C VAL A 12 30.35 -7.84 -30.13
N LEU A 13 29.18 -7.50 -30.68
CA LEU A 13 28.85 -7.69 -32.10
C LEU A 13 28.55 -6.34 -32.72
N LEU A 14 29.52 -5.88 -33.52
CA LEU A 14 29.37 -4.78 -34.46
C LEU A 14 28.68 -5.29 -35.72
N GLY A 15 27.59 -4.64 -36.11
CA GLY A 15 26.94 -4.83 -37.43
C GLY A 15 26.62 -3.50 -38.05
N ALA A 16 27.48 -3.07 -38.98
CA ALA A 16 27.26 -1.94 -39.85
C ALA A 16 26.46 -2.38 -41.09
N GLY A 17 25.52 -1.57 -41.57
CA GLY A 17 24.79 -1.81 -42.81
C GLY A 17 24.07 -0.56 -43.31
N CYS A 18 24.56 -0.03 -44.40
CA CYS A 18 24.24 1.21 -45.10
C CYS A 18 22.82 1.32 -45.67
N SER A 19 22.40 2.60 -45.79
CA SER A 19 21.26 3.16 -46.54
C SER A 19 21.21 2.74 -48.06
N PRO A 20 20.13 3.00 -48.85
CA PRO A 20 19.60 4.35 -49.11
C PRO A 20 18.08 4.49 -49.25
N SER A 21 17.61 5.73 -49.19
CA SER A 21 16.25 6.19 -49.56
C SER A 21 16.00 6.09 -51.10
N PRO A 22 14.72 6.11 -51.57
CA PRO A 22 14.05 7.39 -51.83
C PRO A 22 12.51 7.45 -51.54
N GLN A 23 12.07 8.67 -51.24
CA GLN A 23 10.81 9.36 -51.48
C GLN A 23 9.62 8.60 -52.09
N SER A 24 8.44 8.72 -51.46
CA SER A 24 7.25 9.29 -52.10
C SER A 24 6.06 9.37 -51.12
N THR A 25 5.60 10.58 -50.89
CA THR A 25 4.21 11.07 -50.76
C THR A 25 3.12 10.11 -50.32
N SER A 26 2.44 10.43 -49.21
CA SER A 26 0.99 10.72 -49.15
C SER A 26 0.47 10.53 -47.74
N ASP A 27 -0.04 11.61 -47.25
CA ASP A 27 -1.13 11.76 -46.31
C ASP A 27 -1.75 10.47 -45.74
N ASN A 28 -1.56 10.26 -44.45
CA ASN A 28 -2.71 9.93 -43.65
C ASN A 28 -2.39 10.18 -42.17
N ASN A 29 -2.92 11.31 -41.75
CA ASN A 29 -3.21 11.70 -40.40
C ASN A 29 -3.93 10.54 -39.68
N ARG A 30 -3.18 9.68 -39.05
CA ARG A 30 -3.67 8.78 -37.99
C ARG A 30 -2.88 9.10 -36.77
N SER A 31 -3.44 10.05 -36.05
CA SER A 31 -3.24 10.15 -34.60
C SER A 31 -3.32 8.74 -34.04
N ALA A 32 -2.16 8.11 -33.90
CA ALA A 32 -2.03 6.99 -33.03
C ALA A 32 -2.30 7.55 -31.63
N ASP A 33 -3.58 7.57 -31.31
CA ASP A 33 -4.09 7.67 -29.97
C ASP A 33 -3.40 6.55 -29.20
N ARG A 34 -2.28 6.93 -28.61
CA ARG A 34 -1.55 6.12 -27.66
C ARG A 34 -2.46 6.09 -26.46
N LEU A 35 -3.45 5.20 -26.54
CA LEU A 35 -4.20 4.75 -25.39
C LEU A 35 -3.17 4.35 -24.34
N GLN A 36 -2.76 5.33 -23.55
CA GLN A 36 -2.24 5.05 -22.25
C GLN A 36 -3.35 4.22 -21.62
N ALA A 37 -3.09 2.92 -21.56
CA ALA A 37 -3.87 2.05 -20.71
C ALA A 37 -3.80 2.71 -19.33
N VAL A 38 -4.83 3.47 -18.99
CA VAL A 38 -5.10 3.87 -17.63
C VAL A 38 -5.20 2.53 -16.92
N GLN A 39 -4.12 2.17 -16.25
CA GLN A 39 -4.17 1.05 -15.33
C GLN A 39 -5.20 1.47 -14.30
N HIS A 40 -6.43 1.02 -14.50
CA HIS A 40 -7.43 1.07 -13.46
C HIS A 40 -6.77 0.41 -12.26
N PRO A 41 -6.67 1.10 -11.11
CA PRO A 41 -6.14 0.46 -9.92
C PRO A 41 -6.94 -0.82 -9.75
N ASP A 42 -6.25 -1.95 -9.70
CA ASP A 42 -6.86 -3.27 -9.54
C ASP A 42 -7.92 -3.13 -8.47
N LYS A 43 -9.17 -3.38 -8.84
CA LYS A 43 -10.31 -3.18 -7.97
C LYS A 43 -10.00 -3.88 -6.66
N ALA A 44 -9.88 -3.11 -5.58
CA ALA A 44 -9.55 -3.64 -4.28
C ALA A 44 -10.50 -4.81 -3.99
N VAL A 45 -9.96 -6.00 -3.85
CA VAL A 45 -10.76 -7.20 -3.58
C VAL A 45 -11.30 -7.14 -2.15
N VAL A 46 -10.58 -6.42 -1.28
CA VAL A 46 -10.95 -6.17 0.12
C VAL A 46 -11.56 -4.79 0.23
N SER A 47 -12.75 -4.69 0.83
CA SER A 47 -13.46 -3.41 1.01
C SER A 47 -13.00 -2.67 2.27
N PRO A 48 -13.22 -1.34 2.37
CA PRO A 48 -12.95 -0.58 3.59
C PRO A 48 -13.66 -1.13 4.83
N GLU A 49 -14.89 -1.61 4.68
CA GLU A 49 -15.69 -2.19 5.77
C GLU A 49 -15.09 -3.51 6.23
N GLN A 50 -14.60 -4.32 5.29
CA GLN A 50 -13.90 -5.56 5.62
C GLN A 50 -12.61 -5.24 6.38
N VAL A 51 -11.81 -4.27 5.92
CA VAL A 51 -10.60 -3.82 6.64
C VAL A 51 -10.95 -3.38 8.05
N ALA A 52 -11.97 -2.51 8.21
CA ALA A 52 -12.40 -2.01 9.51
C ALA A 52 -12.80 -3.14 10.48
N SER A 53 -13.36 -4.22 9.95
CA SER A 53 -13.70 -5.42 10.72
C SER A 53 -12.49 -6.29 11.05
N ASP A 54 -11.61 -6.51 10.06
CA ASP A 54 -10.48 -7.43 10.16
C ASP A 54 -9.36 -6.94 11.08
N ILE A 55 -9.27 -5.61 11.29
CA ILE A 55 -8.28 -5.03 12.21
C ILE A 55 -8.69 -5.11 13.67
N VAL A 56 -9.97 -5.39 13.99
CA VAL A 56 -10.44 -5.52 15.39
C VAL A 56 -9.64 -6.60 16.12
N GLY A 57 -9.19 -6.28 17.34
CA GLY A 57 -8.35 -7.15 18.16
C GLY A 57 -6.90 -7.25 17.70
N ARG A 58 -6.51 -6.55 16.63
CA ARG A 58 -5.11 -6.46 16.21
C ARG A 58 -4.38 -5.39 17.03
N VAL A 59 -3.09 -5.63 17.22
CA VAL A 59 -2.20 -4.74 17.95
C VAL A 59 -1.16 -4.16 17.00
N VAL A 60 -0.94 -2.85 17.11
CA VAL A 60 0.14 -2.15 16.38
C VAL A 60 0.89 -1.25 17.35
N ARG A 61 2.18 -1.06 17.11
CA ARG A 61 2.95 -0.07 17.84
C ARG A 61 2.72 1.31 17.25
N VAL A 62 2.41 2.27 18.09
CA VAL A 62 2.14 3.66 17.73
C VAL A 62 3.04 4.60 18.52
N SER A 63 3.45 5.69 17.90
CA SER A 63 4.15 6.80 18.55
C SER A 63 3.23 8.01 18.55
N ASP A 64 3.55 8.99 19.38
CA ASP A 64 2.89 10.29 19.33
C ASP A 64 3.20 11.02 18.03
N LEU A 65 2.49 12.10 17.75
CA LEU A 65 2.69 12.89 16.53
C LEU A 65 4.09 13.52 16.45
N SER A 66 4.71 13.84 17.57
CA SER A 66 6.06 14.41 17.64
C SER A 66 7.14 13.35 17.40
N GLY A 67 6.84 12.07 17.64
CA GLY A 67 7.78 10.95 17.59
C GLY A 67 8.78 10.94 18.75
N ASN A 68 8.55 11.72 19.80
CA ASN A 68 9.45 11.85 20.94
C ASN A 68 9.11 10.87 22.08
N ALA A 69 7.87 10.38 22.12
CA ALA A 69 7.47 9.40 23.12
C ALA A 69 7.86 7.98 22.67
N ASP A 70 8.14 7.12 23.63
CA ASP A 70 8.36 5.70 23.37
C ASP A 70 7.11 5.09 22.71
N PRO A 71 7.30 4.22 21.69
CA PRO A 71 6.19 3.56 21.05
C PRO A 71 5.38 2.73 22.05
N THR A 72 4.07 2.92 22.06
CA THR A 72 3.13 2.15 22.85
C THR A 72 2.32 1.19 21.98
N GLU A 73 1.65 0.23 22.60
CA GLU A 73 0.76 -0.69 21.89
C GLU A 73 -0.65 -0.12 21.81
N TRP A 74 -1.20 -0.14 20.60
CA TRP A 74 -2.59 0.21 20.34
C TRP A 74 -3.34 -1.03 19.88
N THR A 75 -4.43 -1.36 20.57
CA THR A 75 -5.34 -2.44 20.20
C THR A 75 -6.61 -1.86 19.59
N PHE A 76 -7.00 -2.30 18.41
CA PHE A 76 -8.24 -1.87 17.77
C PHE A 76 -9.44 -2.52 18.46
N GLU A 77 -10.27 -1.71 19.10
CA GLU A 77 -11.47 -2.17 19.79
C GLU A 77 -12.69 -2.22 18.88
N SER A 78 -13.63 -3.11 19.16
CA SER A 78 -14.86 -3.25 18.37
C SER A 78 -15.80 -2.04 18.47
N LYS A 79 -15.72 -1.30 19.58
CA LYS A 79 -16.55 -0.11 19.84
C LYS A 79 -15.97 1.19 19.32
N GLU A 80 -14.75 1.17 18.82
CA GLU A 80 -14.16 2.37 18.22
C GLU A 80 -14.88 2.76 16.95
N PHE A 81 -15.12 4.05 16.79
CA PHE A 81 -15.45 4.60 15.46
C PHE A 81 -14.18 4.56 14.59
N ARG A 82 -14.29 3.96 13.42
CA ARG A 82 -13.21 3.88 12.46
C ARG A 82 -13.65 4.35 11.09
N HIS A 83 -12.83 5.17 10.49
CA HIS A 83 -12.91 5.50 9.08
C HIS A 83 -11.70 4.90 8.37
N VAL A 84 -11.93 4.24 7.24
CA VAL A 84 -10.91 3.53 6.49
C VAL A 84 -10.99 3.94 5.03
N ASP A 85 -9.89 4.47 4.51
CA ASP A 85 -9.70 4.76 3.09
C ASP A 85 -8.62 3.85 2.51
N ILE A 86 -8.93 3.15 1.42
CA ILE A 86 -7.92 2.36 0.70
C ILE A 86 -7.15 3.30 -0.23
N LEU A 87 -5.85 3.46 0.04
CA LEU A 87 -4.96 4.30 -0.76
C LEU A 87 -4.35 3.53 -1.93
N GLU A 88 -3.91 2.30 -1.65
CA GLU A 88 -3.24 1.45 -2.63
C GLU A 88 -3.65 0.00 -2.42
N SER A 89 -3.75 -0.75 -3.50
CA SER A 89 -3.98 -2.19 -3.46
C SER A 89 -3.20 -2.88 -4.56
N LYS A 90 -2.47 -3.91 -4.20
CA LYS A 90 -1.69 -4.73 -5.14
C LYS A 90 -1.89 -6.21 -4.84
N THR A 91 -2.30 -6.94 -5.86
CA THR A 91 -2.48 -8.40 -5.77
C THR A 91 -1.39 -9.11 -6.55
N LEU A 92 -0.76 -10.09 -5.93
CA LEU A 92 0.23 -10.96 -6.53
C LEU A 92 -0.08 -12.41 -6.16
N GLY A 93 -0.66 -13.14 -7.08
CA GLY A 93 -1.11 -14.52 -6.86
C GLY A 93 -2.19 -14.60 -5.76
N ASN A 94 -1.88 -15.28 -4.66
CA ASN A 94 -2.75 -15.45 -3.51
C ASN A 94 -2.50 -14.44 -2.37
N ILE A 95 -1.68 -13.42 -2.63
CA ILE A 95 -1.36 -12.37 -1.64
C ILE A 95 -1.88 -11.04 -2.17
N GLN A 96 -2.56 -10.30 -1.31
CA GLN A 96 -2.95 -8.92 -1.55
C GLN A 96 -2.34 -8.02 -0.48
N THR A 97 -1.63 -7.00 -0.93
CA THR A 97 -1.10 -5.94 -0.06
C THR A 97 -1.95 -4.70 -0.25
N VAL A 98 -2.46 -4.16 0.85
CA VAL A 98 -3.33 -2.98 0.86
C VAL A 98 -2.72 -1.93 1.79
N VAL A 99 -2.57 -0.72 1.28
CA VAL A 99 -2.21 0.44 2.10
C VAL A 99 -3.49 1.22 2.36
N VAL A 100 -3.77 1.43 3.64
CA VAL A 100 -4.98 2.12 4.08
C VAL A 100 -4.63 3.32 4.93
N PHE A 101 -5.45 4.36 4.86
CA PHE A 101 -5.49 5.42 5.87
C PHE A 101 -6.62 5.12 6.83
N VAL A 102 -6.29 5.06 8.11
CA VAL A 102 -7.26 4.76 9.17
C VAL A 102 -7.32 5.92 10.14
N THR A 103 -8.52 6.33 10.49
CA THR A 103 -8.79 7.22 11.62
C THR A 103 -9.64 6.47 12.61
N THR A 104 -9.23 6.43 13.86
CA THR A 104 -10.00 5.81 14.95
C THR A 104 -10.14 6.79 16.09
N ARG A 105 -11.27 6.75 16.77
CA ARG A 105 -11.55 7.54 17.96
C ARG A 105 -12.13 6.63 19.01
N ASN A 106 -11.58 6.68 20.21
CA ASN A 106 -12.25 6.12 21.37
C ASN A 106 -13.39 7.06 21.76
N ASN A 107 -14.58 6.51 22.02
CA ASN A 107 -15.63 7.27 22.68
C ASN A 107 -15.18 7.49 24.13
N PRO A 108 -14.90 8.73 24.55
CA PRO A 108 -14.52 8.97 25.92
C PRO A 108 -15.69 8.63 26.83
N VAL A 109 -15.42 7.94 27.92
CA VAL A 109 -16.26 8.02 29.09
C VAL A 109 -16.12 9.45 29.59
N ALA A 110 -17.21 10.10 30.02
CA ALA A 110 -17.19 11.47 30.51
C ALA A 110 -15.98 11.66 31.43
N ASP A 111 -15.17 12.72 31.18
CA ASP A 111 -13.96 13.10 31.93
C ASP A 111 -12.64 12.39 31.50
N GLU A 112 -12.62 11.52 30.48
CA GLU A 112 -11.39 10.96 29.98
C GLU A 112 -10.86 11.78 28.76
N GLU A 113 -9.53 11.86 28.65
CA GLU A 113 -8.89 12.48 27.48
C GLU A 113 -9.24 11.70 26.20
N GLN A 114 -9.67 12.43 25.18
CA GLN A 114 -9.90 11.81 23.87
C GLN A 114 -8.56 11.45 23.22
N VAL A 115 -8.38 10.17 22.97
CA VAL A 115 -7.25 9.69 22.18
C VAL A 115 -7.74 9.43 20.75
N GLN A 116 -7.13 10.11 19.80
CA GLN A 116 -7.33 9.87 18.39
C GLN A 116 -6.07 9.25 17.81
N VAL A 117 -6.24 8.16 17.08
CA VAL A 117 -5.13 7.54 16.34
C VAL A 117 -5.45 7.55 14.87
N SER A 118 -4.51 8.03 14.06
CA SER A 118 -4.71 8.11 12.62
C SER A 118 -3.41 7.94 11.85
N GLY A 119 -3.52 7.55 10.60
CA GLY A 119 -2.41 7.43 9.69
C GLY A 119 -2.46 6.20 8.82
N LYS A 120 -1.32 5.82 8.25
CA LYS A 120 -1.23 4.74 7.27
C LYS A 120 -0.82 3.43 7.92
N LEU A 121 -1.55 2.38 7.54
CA LEU A 121 -1.23 0.99 7.82
C LEU A 121 -1.03 0.24 6.51
N GLN A 122 -0.12 -0.72 6.51
CA GLN A 122 0.01 -1.70 5.45
C GLN A 122 -0.53 -3.03 5.96
N LEU A 123 -1.46 -3.58 5.20
CA LEU A 123 -2.14 -4.83 5.49
C LEU A 123 -1.77 -5.87 4.45
N VAL A 124 -1.53 -7.10 4.88
CA VAL A 124 -1.28 -8.22 3.99
C VAL A 124 -2.36 -9.26 4.19
N TYR A 125 -3.06 -9.55 3.11
CA TYR A 125 -4.09 -10.57 3.04
C TYR A 125 -3.58 -11.77 2.27
N GLU A 126 -3.97 -12.95 2.70
CA GLU A 126 -3.75 -14.20 2.00
C GLU A 126 -5.08 -14.81 1.58
N ARG A 127 -5.15 -15.29 0.36
CA ARG A 127 -6.36 -15.96 -0.16
C ARG A 127 -6.43 -17.37 0.37
N LYS A 128 -7.48 -17.66 1.16
CA LYS A 128 -7.81 -18.99 1.67
C LYS A 128 -9.15 -19.43 1.09
N GLY A 129 -9.10 -20.27 0.06
CA GLY A 129 -10.28 -20.62 -0.72
C GLY A 129 -10.86 -19.41 -1.45
N SER A 130 -12.11 -19.05 -1.14
CA SER A 130 -12.81 -17.88 -1.70
C SER A 130 -12.64 -16.60 -0.88
N LYS A 131 -11.97 -16.64 0.27
CA LYS A 131 -11.90 -15.51 1.20
C LYS A 131 -10.48 -14.97 1.32
N TRP A 132 -10.37 -13.65 1.49
CA TRP A 132 -9.16 -12.97 1.87
C TRP A 132 -9.09 -12.90 3.40
N VAL A 133 -7.97 -13.31 3.98
CA VAL A 133 -7.75 -13.35 5.42
C VAL A 133 -6.56 -12.46 5.75
N LEU A 134 -6.74 -11.51 6.66
CA LEU A 134 -5.67 -10.64 7.14
C LEU A 134 -4.63 -11.45 7.92
N THR A 135 -3.41 -11.49 7.39
CA THR A 135 -2.30 -12.26 7.97
C THR A 135 -1.27 -11.35 8.66
N LYS A 136 -1.12 -10.11 8.19
CA LYS A 136 -0.14 -9.19 8.75
C LYS A 136 -0.66 -7.76 8.72
N ILE A 137 -0.34 -7.02 9.78
CA ILE A 137 -0.54 -5.57 9.89
C ILE A 137 0.78 -4.91 10.24
N GLN A 138 1.10 -3.81 9.56
CA GLN A 138 2.31 -3.02 9.79
C GLN A 138 1.96 -1.55 9.90
N ASN A 139 2.50 -0.90 10.90
CA ASN A 139 2.44 0.55 11.00
C ASN A 139 3.40 1.18 9.99
N VAL A 140 2.90 2.09 9.15
CA VAL A 140 3.70 2.92 8.25
C VAL A 140 3.91 4.30 8.86
N ASN A 141 2.82 4.97 9.26
CA ASN A 141 2.84 6.24 9.98
C ASN A 141 1.54 6.46 10.79
N PHE A 142 1.01 5.41 11.36
CA PHE A 142 -0.16 5.45 12.22
C PHE A 142 0.27 5.92 13.61
N ARG A 143 -0.26 7.06 14.05
CA ARG A 143 0.20 7.77 15.25
C ARG A 143 -0.97 8.24 16.09
N TYR A 144 -0.74 8.42 17.37
CA TYR A 144 -1.76 8.94 18.29
C TYR A 144 -1.58 10.43 18.60
N SER A 145 -2.69 11.08 18.85
CA SER A 145 -2.77 12.41 19.43
C SER A 145 -3.71 12.36 20.61
N VAL A 146 -3.34 13.08 21.66
CA VAL A 146 -4.20 13.29 22.82
C VAL A 146 -4.76 14.70 22.69
N GLY A 147 -6.07 14.83 22.66
CA GLY A 147 -6.77 16.10 22.57
C GLY A 147 -7.67 16.29 23.77
N VAL A 148 -7.78 17.51 24.26
CA VAL A 148 -8.82 17.86 25.22
C VAL A 148 -10.14 17.91 24.45
N ALA A 149 -11.16 17.19 24.94
CA ALA A 149 -12.52 17.31 24.42
C ALA A 149 -12.98 18.77 24.62
N THR A 150 -13.20 19.50 23.50
CA THR A 150 -13.78 20.85 23.48
C THR A 150 -15.26 20.78 23.25
#